data_da049a548db66aca1d979f59161d3f35
#
_entry.id   da049a548db66aca1d979f59161d3f35
#
_cell.length_a   1.000
_cell.length_b   1.000
_cell.length_c   1.000
_cell.angle_alpha   90.00
_cell.angle_beta   90.00
_cell.angle_gamma   90.00
#
_symmetry.space_group_name_H-M   'P 1'
#
loop_
_entity.id
_entity.type
_entity.pdbx_description
1 polymer ?
#
loop_
_entity_poly.entity_id
_entity_poly.type
_entity_poly.pdbx_seq_one_letter_code
_entity_poly.pdbx_strand_id
1 'polypeptide(L)'
;MPTSRPSLNSLRAFETTARLRSVTRAADELFVTPGAVSRLIKLLEETVSVPLLVRGPHSTDPTPEGMRLAEELTGAFNRIDAAIEQLKPGPLTLSCSSSIMMYWLIPRIADFHERYPQIDIHFNMNYDQIDFMRDKISVAIRISTIQPPKDAIIRDLMTEWIGPVCSPRYLESARMRTPADLARARILATKTRSEAWSDWLAASGGTMELQTHETFEHFYLLIHAAVCGLGFAVVPHMLVIGDLDSGKLVAPFEFVPGPRKLLLWIAPHLGMRQEIQALERWLETEMRASLSSVTKSSSAEPRHSSRKAR
;
A
#
# COMPACT_ATOMS: atom_id res chain seq x y z
N MET A 1 -18.24 -4.20 48.50
CA MET A 1 -18.97 -3.22 47.68
C MET A 1 -19.03 -3.74 46.25
N PRO A 2 -20.20 -3.89 45.63
CA PRO A 2 -20.19 -4.26 44.20
C PRO A 2 -19.52 -3.13 43.41
N THR A 3 -18.40 -3.41 42.83
CA THR A 3 -17.71 -2.49 41.91
C THR A 3 -18.64 -2.28 40.71
N SER A 4 -19.26 -1.10 40.63
CA SER A 4 -20.07 -0.71 39.48
C SER A 4 -19.18 -0.82 38.24
N ARG A 5 -19.57 -1.65 37.26
CA ARG A 5 -18.83 -1.74 36.00
C ARG A 5 -18.97 -0.42 35.22
N PRO A 6 -17.90 0.09 34.60
CA PRO A 6 -17.99 1.25 33.73
C PRO A 6 -19.02 1.06 32.62
N SER A 7 -19.75 2.09 32.25
CA SER A 7 -20.68 2.01 31.12
C SER A 7 -19.93 2.00 29.79
N LEU A 8 -20.48 1.31 28.77
CA LEU A 8 -19.89 1.31 27.43
C LEU A 8 -19.75 2.75 26.87
N ASN A 9 -20.72 3.61 27.14
CA ASN A 9 -20.67 5.01 26.71
C ASN A 9 -19.54 5.78 27.35
N SER A 10 -19.24 5.55 28.65
CA SER A 10 -18.11 6.21 29.31
C SER A 10 -16.76 5.71 28.79
N LEU A 11 -16.66 4.41 28.51
CA LEU A 11 -15.47 3.82 27.87
C LEU A 11 -15.26 4.37 26.47
N ARG A 12 -16.32 4.48 25.66
CA ARG A 12 -16.24 5.02 24.30
C ARG A 12 -15.90 6.52 24.30
N ALA A 13 -16.52 7.31 25.17
CA ALA A 13 -16.19 8.73 25.31
C ALA A 13 -14.72 8.96 25.70
N PHE A 14 -14.18 8.14 26.58
CA PHE A 14 -12.78 8.18 26.97
C PHE A 14 -11.85 7.78 25.81
N GLU A 15 -12.08 6.62 25.17
CA GLU A 15 -11.27 6.14 24.06
C GLU A 15 -11.18 7.18 22.93
N THR A 16 -12.34 7.69 22.50
CA THR A 16 -12.41 8.70 21.43
C THR A 16 -11.67 9.98 21.82
N THR A 17 -11.79 10.43 23.08
CA THR A 17 -11.07 11.62 23.55
C THR A 17 -9.57 11.38 23.62
N ALA A 18 -9.12 10.23 24.09
CA ALA A 18 -7.70 9.88 24.17
C ALA A 18 -7.06 9.80 22.77
N ARG A 19 -7.75 9.19 21.80
CA ARG A 19 -7.30 9.09 20.42
C ARG A 19 -7.23 10.44 19.71
N LEU A 20 -8.27 11.29 19.86
CA LEU A 20 -8.34 12.60 19.23
C LEU A 20 -7.62 13.71 20.00
N ARG A 21 -7.23 13.45 21.25
CA ARG A 21 -6.63 14.42 22.20
C ARG A 21 -7.45 15.70 22.36
N SER A 22 -8.77 15.60 22.22
CA SER A 22 -9.69 16.74 22.23
C SER A 22 -11.11 16.30 22.59
N VAL A 23 -11.65 16.90 23.66
CA VAL A 23 -13.04 16.68 24.08
C VAL A 23 -14.04 17.18 23.03
N THR A 24 -13.75 18.31 22.38
CA THR A 24 -14.62 18.89 21.36
C THR A 24 -14.71 17.97 20.12
N ARG A 25 -13.56 17.55 19.60
CA ARG A 25 -13.52 16.63 18.46
C ARG A 25 -14.16 15.27 18.77
N ALA A 26 -13.99 14.78 20.00
CA ALA A 26 -14.65 13.57 20.45
C ALA A 26 -16.18 13.73 20.53
N ALA A 27 -16.65 14.90 20.97
CA ALA A 27 -18.07 15.22 21.02
C ALA A 27 -18.69 15.27 19.60
N ASP A 28 -17.97 15.87 18.65
CA ASP A 28 -18.38 15.91 17.25
C ASP A 28 -18.47 14.50 16.64
N GLU A 29 -17.46 13.64 16.87
CA GLU A 29 -17.44 12.26 16.38
C GLU A 29 -18.55 11.39 17.00
N LEU A 30 -18.86 11.61 18.28
CA LEU A 30 -19.88 10.85 19.01
C LEU A 30 -21.29 11.45 18.88
N PHE A 31 -21.46 12.56 18.17
CA PHE A 31 -22.72 13.28 18.00
C PHE A 31 -23.38 13.67 19.33
N VAL A 32 -22.57 14.13 20.29
CA VAL A 32 -23.01 14.59 21.63
C VAL A 32 -22.39 15.96 21.96
N THR A 33 -22.77 16.54 23.11
CA THR A 33 -22.16 17.79 23.55
C THR A 33 -20.81 17.56 24.26
N PRO A 34 -19.86 18.54 24.24
CA PRO A 34 -18.59 18.43 24.97
C PRO A 34 -18.78 18.25 26.49
N GLY A 35 -19.84 18.84 27.03
CA GLY A 35 -20.22 18.64 28.43
C GLY A 35 -20.66 17.23 28.77
N ALA A 36 -21.35 16.55 27.86
CA ALA A 36 -21.72 15.14 28.01
C ALA A 36 -20.48 14.23 27.99
N VAL A 37 -19.56 14.44 27.04
CA VAL A 37 -18.28 13.72 26.98
C VAL A 37 -17.49 13.89 28.29
N SER A 38 -17.32 15.13 28.75
CA SER A 38 -16.59 15.42 29.98
C SER A 38 -17.21 14.75 31.21
N ARG A 39 -18.55 14.69 31.29
CA ARG A 39 -19.26 13.99 32.36
C ARG A 39 -19.05 12.49 32.33
N LEU A 40 -19.12 11.88 31.14
CA LEU A 40 -18.91 10.45 30.98
C LEU A 40 -17.48 10.02 31.34
N ILE A 41 -16.48 10.83 30.98
CA ILE A 41 -15.08 10.57 31.32
C ILE A 41 -14.88 10.72 32.85
N LYS A 42 -15.42 11.76 33.45
CA LYS A 42 -15.34 11.93 34.91
C LYS A 42 -15.96 10.75 35.65
N LEU A 43 -17.12 10.27 35.21
CA LEU A 43 -17.78 9.08 35.80
C LEU A 43 -16.91 7.82 35.66
N LEU A 44 -16.20 7.67 34.54
CA LEU A 44 -15.27 6.56 34.34
C LEU A 44 -14.11 6.65 35.33
N GLU A 45 -13.44 7.81 35.43
CA GLU A 45 -12.32 8.04 36.35
C GLU A 45 -12.72 7.80 37.82
N GLU A 46 -13.92 8.26 38.21
CA GLU A 46 -14.49 7.99 39.54
C GLU A 46 -14.73 6.48 39.77
N THR A 47 -15.21 5.77 38.73
CA THR A 47 -15.49 4.31 38.81
C THR A 47 -14.22 3.49 38.95
N VAL A 48 -13.16 3.85 38.20
CA VAL A 48 -11.87 3.12 38.22
C VAL A 48 -10.91 3.68 39.29
N SER A 49 -11.24 4.84 39.90
CA SER A 49 -10.43 5.53 40.90
C SER A 49 -9.01 5.90 40.44
N VAL A 50 -8.86 6.13 39.13
CA VAL A 50 -7.57 6.48 38.48
C VAL A 50 -7.83 7.63 37.50
N PRO A 51 -7.02 8.70 37.51
CA PRO A 51 -7.09 9.74 36.49
C PRO A 51 -6.58 9.15 35.15
N LEU A 52 -7.36 9.29 34.11
CA LEU A 52 -7.05 8.75 32.79
C LEU A 52 -6.63 9.82 31.79
N LEU A 53 -7.00 11.09 32.05
CA LEU A 53 -6.67 12.22 31.18
C LEU A 53 -6.05 13.36 31.97
N VAL A 54 -5.07 14.04 31.38
CA VAL A 54 -4.49 15.31 31.84
C VAL A 54 -4.98 16.42 30.92
N ARG A 55 -5.56 17.47 31.50
CA ARG A 55 -6.04 18.65 30.76
C ARG A 55 -4.93 19.69 30.66
N GLY A 56 -4.44 19.92 29.43
CA GLY A 56 -3.55 21.04 29.10
C GLY A 56 -4.32 22.26 28.58
N PRO A 57 -3.65 23.40 28.37
CA PRO A 57 -4.28 24.63 27.86
C PRO A 57 -4.90 24.46 26.46
N HIS A 58 -4.38 23.56 25.65
CA HIS A 58 -4.80 23.35 24.26
C HIS A 58 -4.99 21.86 23.88
N SER A 59 -4.77 20.94 24.82
CA SER A 59 -4.88 19.49 24.57
C SER A 59 -5.46 18.76 25.78
N THR A 60 -5.98 17.56 25.51
CA THR A 60 -6.38 16.60 26.54
C THR A 60 -5.60 15.32 26.27
N ASP A 61 -4.52 15.12 27.01
CA ASP A 61 -3.62 13.99 26.80
C ASP A 61 -3.93 12.84 27.77
N PRO A 62 -3.85 11.57 27.32
CA PRO A 62 -4.01 10.44 28.22
C PRO A 62 -2.81 10.31 29.18
N THR A 63 -3.10 9.92 30.42
CA THR A 63 -2.07 9.48 31.40
C THR A 63 -1.42 8.17 30.91
N PRO A 64 -0.30 7.68 31.49
CA PRO A 64 0.24 6.36 31.17
C PRO A 64 -0.78 5.24 31.36
N GLU A 65 -1.60 5.29 32.39
CA GLU A 65 -2.73 4.38 32.64
C GLU A 65 -3.82 4.54 31.57
N GLY A 66 -4.15 5.80 31.25
CA GLY A 66 -5.10 6.13 30.20
C GLY A 66 -4.66 5.64 28.82
N MET A 67 -3.37 5.75 28.48
CA MET A 67 -2.84 5.27 27.22
C MET A 67 -3.04 3.75 27.07
N ARG A 68 -2.67 2.97 28.08
CA ARG A 68 -2.87 1.52 28.10
C ARG A 68 -4.34 1.14 27.95
N LEU A 69 -5.21 1.79 28.70
CA LEU A 69 -6.66 1.55 28.63
C LEU A 69 -7.22 1.93 27.25
N ALA A 70 -6.80 3.05 26.67
CA ALA A 70 -7.26 3.48 25.34
C ALA A 70 -6.87 2.48 24.24
N GLU A 71 -5.65 1.94 24.27
CA GLU A 71 -5.18 0.91 23.32
C GLU A 71 -6.04 -0.36 23.39
N GLU A 72 -6.33 -0.86 24.59
CA GLU A 72 -7.20 -2.02 24.79
C GLU A 72 -8.66 -1.77 24.36
N LEU A 73 -9.18 -0.57 24.64
CA LEU A 73 -10.54 -0.20 24.26
C LEU A 73 -10.68 -0.06 22.74
N THR A 74 -9.70 0.53 22.07
CA THR A 74 -9.69 0.59 20.59
C THR A 74 -9.80 -0.81 19.99
N GLY A 75 -8.99 -1.76 20.46
CA GLY A 75 -9.08 -3.16 20.02
C GLY A 75 -10.44 -3.83 20.35
N ALA A 76 -11.02 -3.52 21.50
CA ALA A 76 -12.32 -4.05 21.89
C ALA A 76 -13.47 -3.49 21.03
N PHE A 77 -13.50 -2.20 20.78
CA PHE A 77 -14.50 -1.56 19.91
C PHE A 77 -14.38 -2.03 18.46
N ASN A 78 -13.16 -2.18 17.94
CA ASN A 78 -12.95 -2.75 16.61
C ASN A 78 -13.57 -4.17 16.50
N ARG A 79 -13.46 -5.01 17.54
CA ARG A 79 -14.11 -6.32 17.57
C ARG A 79 -15.65 -6.24 17.61
N ILE A 80 -16.20 -5.28 18.31
CA ILE A 80 -17.66 -5.04 18.33
C ILE A 80 -18.14 -4.61 16.95
N ASP A 81 -17.47 -3.64 16.34
CA ASP A 81 -17.81 -3.12 15.01
C ASP A 81 -17.68 -4.23 13.96
N ALA A 82 -16.66 -5.09 14.04
CA ALA A 82 -16.51 -6.30 13.23
C ALA A 82 -17.71 -7.23 13.32
N ALA A 83 -18.16 -7.50 14.53
CA ALA A 83 -19.31 -8.38 14.74
C ALA A 83 -20.60 -7.80 14.14
N ILE A 84 -20.76 -6.48 14.19
CA ILE A 84 -21.91 -5.77 13.59
C ILE A 84 -21.82 -5.81 12.04
N GLU A 85 -20.63 -5.57 11.47
CA GLU A 85 -20.42 -5.62 10.02
C GLU A 85 -20.67 -7.02 9.44
N GLN A 86 -20.41 -8.09 10.20
CA GLN A 86 -20.73 -9.45 9.78
C GLN A 86 -22.24 -9.70 9.61
N LEU A 87 -23.10 -8.89 10.22
CA LEU A 87 -24.56 -9.02 10.07
C LEU A 87 -25.05 -8.51 8.70
N LYS A 88 -24.37 -7.53 8.12
CA LYS A 88 -24.65 -6.98 6.78
C LYS A 88 -23.33 -6.60 6.10
N PRO A 89 -22.63 -7.55 5.51
CA PRO A 89 -21.37 -7.29 4.85
C PRO A 89 -21.57 -6.33 3.67
N GLY A 90 -20.94 -5.16 3.73
CA GLY A 90 -20.83 -4.23 2.61
C GLY A 90 -19.76 -4.66 1.61
N PRO A 91 -19.60 -3.92 0.48
CA PRO A 91 -18.54 -4.16 -0.49
C PRO A 91 -17.17 -4.04 0.17
N LEU A 92 -16.19 -4.80 -0.34
CA LEU A 92 -14.81 -4.67 0.10
C LEU A 92 -14.18 -3.42 -0.54
N THR A 93 -13.45 -2.62 0.22
CA THR A 93 -12.64 -1.53 -0.35
C THR A 93 -11.18 -1.96 -0.41
N LEU A 94 -10.65 -2.10 -1.63
CA LEU A 94 -9.23 -2.38 -1.88
C LEU A 94 -8.51 -1.08 -2.22
N SER A 95 -7.49 -0.75 -1.43
CA SER A 95 -6.65 0.44 -1.61
C SER A 95 -5.27 0.07 -2.12
N CYS A 96 -4.79 0.73 -3.17
CA CYS A 96 -3.41 0.63 -3.64
C CYS A 96 -2.98 1.91 -4.38
N SER A 97 -1.69 2.00 -4.73
CA SER A 97 -1.19 3.11 -5.55
C SER A 97 -1.85 3.12 -6.94
N SER A 98 -1.98 4.32 -7.53
CA SER A 98 -2.52 4.49 -8.89
C SER A 98 -1.79 3.63 -9.92
N SER A 99 -0.48 3.48 -9.79
CA SER A 99 0.33 2.66 -10.71
C SER A 99 -0.02 1.17 -10.62
N ILE A 100 -0.14 0.62 -9.41
CA ILE A 100 -0.57 -0.78 -9.19
C ILE A 100 -2.00 -0.95 -9.70
N MET A 101 -2.88 0.01 -9.42
CA MET A 101 -4.26 -0.02 -9.89
C MET A 101 -4.33 -0.14 -11.41
N MET A 102 -3.67 0.79 -12.13
CA MET A 102 -3.78 0.90 -13.58
C MET A 102 -3.07 -0.23 -14.33
N TYR A 103 -1.86 -0.58 -13.93
CA TYR A 103 -1.01 -1.47 -14.72
C TYR A 103 -1.08 -2.94 -14.30
N TRP A 104 -1.46 -3.20 -13.05
CA TRP A 104 -1.48 -4.56 -12.55
C TRP A 104 -2.86 -5.07 -12.19
N LEU A 105 -3.63 -4.30 -11.39
CA LEU A 105 -4.90 -4.77 -10.82
C LEU A 105 -6.04 -4.75 -11.85
N ILE A 106 -6.31 -3.60 -12.47
CA ILE A 106 -7.41 -3.44 -13.44
C ILE A 106 -7.32 -4.46 -14.59
N PRO A 107 -6.15 -4.73 -15.20
CA PRO A 107 -6.06 -5.73 -16.27
C PRO A 107 -6.41 -7.17 -15.85
N ARG A 108 -6.45 -7.44 -14.53
CA ARG A 108 -6.65 -8.79 -13.98
C ARG A 108 -7.97 -8.96 -13.22
N ILE A 109 -8.58 -7.89 -12.77
CA ILE A 109 -9.72 -7.95 -11.87
C ILE A 109 -10.97 -8.61 -12.48
N ALA A 110 -11.09 -8.64 -13.81
CA ALA A 110 -12.16 -9.35 -14.51
C ALA A 110 -12.17 -10.85 -14.14
N ASP A 111 -11.00 -11.50 -14.07
CA ASP A 111 -10.86 -12.89 -13.64
C ASP A 111 -11.36 -13.10 -12.19
N PHE A 112 -11.09 -12.14 -11.30
CA PHE A 112 -11.62 -12.20 -9.93
C PHE A 112 -13.16 -12.13 -9.91
N HIS A 113 -13.74 -11.20 -10.65
CA HIS A 113 -15.20 -11.06 -10.73
C HIS A 113 -15.89 -12.28 -11.36
N GLU A 114 -15.25 -12.94 -12.33
CA GLU A 114 -15.74 -14.19 -12.91
C GLU A 114 -15.73 -15.34 -11.89
N ARG A 115 -14.67 -15.46 -11.10
CA ARG A 115 -14.53 -16.52 -10.07
C ARG A 115 -15.37 -16.27 -8.83
N TYR A 116 -15.62 -15.00 -8.48
CA TYR A 116 -16.29 -14.59 -7.25
C TYR A 116 -17.36 -13.51 -7.52
N PRO A 117 -18.39 -13.79 -8.33
CA PRO A 117 -19.39 -12.80 -8.76
C PRO A 117 -20.21 -12.20 -7.62
N GLN A 118 -20.19 -12.84 -6.44
CA GLN A 118 -20.88 -12.36 -5.24
C GLN A 118 -20.06 -11.35 -4.42
N ILE A 119 -18.77 -11.15 -4.75
CA ILE A 119 -17.89 -10.25 -4.01
C ILE A 119 -17.80 -8.93 -4.76
N ASP A 120 -18.36 -7.89 -4.16
CA ASP A 120 -18.25 -6.52 -4.69
C ASP A 120 -17.01 -5.84 -4.12
N ILE A 121 -16.21 -5.21 -5.01
CA ILE A 121 -14.97 -4.52 -4.64
C ILE A 121 -15.03 -3.07 -5.10
N HIS A 122 -14.88 -2.16 -4.14
CA HIS A 122 -14.63 -0.75 -4.40
C HIS A 122 -13.12 -0.49 -4.43
N PHE A 123 -12.69 0.32 -5.37
CA PHE A 123 -11.28 0.67 -5.53
C PHE A 123 -10.98 2.05 -4.93
N ASN A 124 -9.88 2.12 -4.17
CA ASN A 124 -9.39 3.36 -3.59
C ASN A 124 -7.92 3.56 -4.03
N MET A 125 -7.63 4.67 -4.71
CA MET A 125 -6.28 5.02 -5.16
C MET A 125 -5.59 5.90 -4.13
N ASN A 126 -5.02 5.28 -3.12
CA ASN A 126 -4.21 5.92 -2.10
C ASN A 126 -2.97 5.04 -1.84
N TYR A 127 -1.80 5.65 -1.64
CA TYR A 127 -0.56 4.95 -1.30
C TYR A 127 0.04 5.39 0.05
N ASP A 128 -0.60 6.35 0.73
CA ASP A 128 -0.18 6.86 2.03
C ASP A 128 -0.58 5.92 3.19
N GLN A 129 -0.28 6.38 4.39
CA GLN A 129 -0.79 5.75 5.60
C GLN A 129 -2.32 5.78 5.62
N ILE A 130 -2.91 4.72 6.12
CA ILE A 130 -4.36 4.56 6.21
C ILE A 130 -4.79 4.31 7.65
N ASP A 131 -6.03 4.67 7.93
CA ASP A 131 -6.81 4.21 9.06
C ASP A 131 -7.99 3.41 8.52
N PHE A 132 -8.04 2.11 8.80
CA PHE A 132 -9.04 1.22 8.21
C PHE A 132 -10.49 1.67 8.46
N MET A 133 -10.77 2.17 9.68
CA MET A 133 -12.13 2.57 10.07
C MET A 133 -12.49 3.94 9.49
N ARG A 134 -11.62 4.94 9.70
CA ARG A 134 -11.85 6.30 9.20
C ARG A 134 -11.97 6.35 7.69
N ASP A 135 -11.05 5.65 6.99
CA ASP A 135 -10.94 5.69 5.53
C ASP A 135 -11.81 4.61 4.86
N LYS A 136 -12.51 3.78 5.65
CA LYS A 136 -13.39 2.67 5.21
C LYS A 136 -12.68 1.72 4.23
N ILE A 137 -11.43 1.37 4.53
CA ILE A 137 -10.61 0.47 3.72
C ILE A 137 -10.66 -0.93 4.33
N SER A 138 -10.98 -1.93 3.52
CA SER A 138 -10.99 -3.34 3.92
C SER A 138 -9.61 -3.97 3.84
N VAL A 139 -8.93 -3.71 2.73
CA VAL A 139 -7.57 -4.21 2.44
C VAL A 139 -6.75 -3.15 1.71
N ALA A 140 -5.43 -3.17 1.91
CA ALA A 140 -4.53 -2.27 1.20
C ALA A 140 -3.26 -2.99 0.71
N ILE A 141 -2.87 -2.76 -0.54
CA ILE A 141 -1.58 -3.19 -1.07
C ILE A 141 -0.59 -2.03 -0.86
N ARG A 142 0.48 -2.30 -0.12
CA ARG A 142 1.50 -1.31 0.23
C ARG A 142 2.91 -1.88 0.05
N ILE A 143 3.88 -0.98 -0.12
CA ILE A 143 5.31 -1.35 -0.08
C ILE A 143 5.79 -1.41 1.37
N SER A 144 6.78 -2.26 1.63
CA SER A 144 7.31 -2.52 2.97
C SER A 144 7.95 -1.32 3.68
N THR A 145 8.16 -0.19 2.98
CA THR A 145 8.69 1.05 3.57
C THR A 145 7.63 1.92 4.23
N ILE A 146 6.34 1.65 3.98
CA ILE A 146 5.23 2.37 4.61
C ILE A 146 4.85 1.63 5.89
N GLN A 147 4.69 2.37 6.99
CA GLN A 147 4.32 1.78 8.28
C GLN A 147 2.84 1.39 8.27
N PRO A 148 2.52 0.12 8.57
CA PRO A 148 1.13 -0.31 8.69
C PRO A 148 0.47 0.25 9.95
N PRO A 149 -0.88 0.32 9.99
CA PRO A 149 -1.60 0.50 11.25
C PRO A 149 -1.20 -0.56 12.27
N LYS A 150 -1.16 -0.20 13.57
CA LYS A 150 -0.63 -1.07 14.65
C LYS A 150 -1.28 -2.45 14.74
N ASP A 151 -2.57 -2.53 14.42
CA ASP A 151 -3.40 -3.73 14.52
C ASP A 151 -3.63 -4.43 13.17
N ALA A 152 -3.02 -3.95 12.07
CA ALA A 152 -3.18 -4.53 10.75
C ALA A 152 -2.73 -6.00 10.70
N ILE A 153 -3.53 -6.84 10.06
CA ILE A 153 -3.07 -8.18 9.66
C ILE A 153 -2.22 -7.99 8.38
N ILE A 154 -0.97 -8.45 8.44
CA ILE A 154 -0.01 -8.25 7.34
C ILE A 154 0.29 -9.60 6.67
N ARG A 155 0.28 -9.60 5.33
CA ARG A 155 0.68 -10.74 4.50
C ARG A 155 1.74 -10.29 3.49
N ASP A 156 2.80 -11.08 3.34
CA ASP A 156 3.79 -10.87 2.28
C ASP A 156 3.20 -11.34 0.96
N LEU A 157 3.09 -10.45 -0.04
CA LEU A 157 2.63 -10.81 -1.37
C LEU A 157 3.79 -11.21 -2.28
N MET A 158 4.79 -10.35 -2.43
CA MET A 158 5.96 -10.64 -3.27
C MET A 158 7.13 -9.70 -2.98
N THR A 159 8.34 -10.14 -3.28
CA THR A 159 9.50 -9.25 -3.44
C THR A 159 9.36 -8.51 -4.78
N GLU A 160 9.60 -7.20 -4.77
CA GLU A 160 9.55 -6.40 -5.97
C GLU A 160 10.80 -6.64 -6.82
N TRP A 161 10.61 -6.88 -8.10
CA TRP A 161 11.70 -6.95 -9.09
C TRP A 161 11.72 -5.65 -9.88
N ILE A 162 12.88 -5.03 -9.99
CA ILE A 162 13.06 -3.73 -10.65
C ILE A 162 14.06 -3.84 -11.77
N GLY A 163 13.85 -3.08 -12.84
CA GLY A 163 14.75 -3.07 -13.98
C GLY A 163 14.54 -1.89 -14.91
N PRO A 164 15.56 -1.54 -15.71
CA PRO A 164 15.49 -0.46 -16.67
C PRO A 164 14.71 -0.86 -17.92
N VAL A 165 13.81 0.02 -18.31
CA VAL A 165 13.01 -0.12 -19.54
C VAL A 165 13.06 1.16 -20.37
N CYS A 166 12.87 1.02 -21.67
CA CYS A 166 12.68 2.14 -22.58
C CYS A 166 11.85 1.68 -23.81
N SER A 167 11.45 2.61 -24.67
CA SER A 167 10.84 2.22 -25.94
C SER A 167 11.89 1.64 -26.89
N PRO A 168 11.50 0.72 -27.80
CA PRO A 168 12.39 0.14 -28.83
C PRO A 168 13.08 1.23 -29.67
N ARG A 169 12.32 2.26 -30.07
CA ARG A 169 12.83 3.38 -30.84
C ARG A 169 13.94 4.14 -30.12
N TYR A 170 13.77 4.36 -28.81
CA TYR A 170 14.79 5.03 -28.00
C TYR A 170 16.05 4.16 -27.89
N LEU A 171 15.88 2.85 -27.65
CA LEU A 171 17.01 1.92 -27.57
C LEU A 171 17.86 1.91 -28.84
N GLU A 172 17.22 1.86 -30.01
CA GLU A 172 17.90 1.92 -31.32
C GLU A 172 18.72 3.21 -31.48
N SER A 173 18.13 4.37 -31.11
CA SER A 173 18.79 5.67 -31.21
C SER A 173 19.96 5.82 -30.22
N ALA A 174 19.83 5.28 -29.03
CA ALA A 174 20.81 5.37 -27.96
C ALA A 174 22.02 4.45 -28.13
N ARG A 175 21.91 3.42 -29.03
CA ARG A 175 22.96 2.43 -29.33
C ARG A 175 23.58 1.78 -28.09
N MET A 176 22.72 1.39 -27.15
CA MET A 176 23.11 0.79 -25.87
C MET A 176 23.54 -0.67 -26.06
N ARG A 177 24.64 -1.06 -25.44
CA ARG A 177 25.16 -2.44 -25.46
C ARG A 177 25.44 -2.99 -24.07
N THR A 178 25.83 -2.14 -23.15
CA THR A 178 26.23 -2.50 -21.79
C THR A 178 25.58 -1.57 -20.78
N PRO A 179 25.42 -1.98 -19.50
CA PRO A 179 24.93 -1.10 -18.45
C PRO A 179 25.75 0.20 -18.31
N ALA A 180 27.06 0.18 -18.62
CA ALA A 180 27.92 1.36 -18.58
C ALA A 180 27.48 2.47 -19.56
N ASP A 181 26.80 2.11 -20.64
CA ASP A 181 26.28 3.07 -21.61
C ASP A 181 25.16 3.94 -21.05
N LEU A 182 24.51 3.53 -19.95
CA LEU A 182 23.49 4.32 -19.24
C LEU A 182 24.00 5.68 -18.77
N ALA A 183 25.33 5.83 -18.55
CA ALA A 183 25.94 7.11 -18.22
C ALA A 183 25.70 8.20 -19.30
N ARG A 184 25.40 7.81 -20.54
CA ARG A 184 25.13 8.72 -21.68
C ARG A 184 23.66 8.77 -22.07
N ALA A 185 22.81 8.00 -21.40
CA ALA A 185 21.39 7.92 -21.70
C ALA A 185 20.60 9.01 -20.95
N ARG A 186 19.42 9.35 -21.47
CA ARG A 186 18.47 10.13 -20.72
C ARG A 186 17.84 9.26 -19.63
N ILE A 187 18.09 9.63 -18.39
CA ILE A 187 17.64 8.92 -17.19
C ILE A 187 16.39 9.61 -16.64
N LEU A 188 15.33 8.85 -16.52
CA LEU A 188 14.05 9.27 -15.97
C LEU A 188 13.90 8.69 -14.55
N ALA A 189 13.35 9.46 -13.62
CA ALA A 189 13.14 9.07 -12.23
C ALA A 189 11.71 9.37 -11.77
N THR A 190 11.33 8.86 -10.59
CA THR A 190 10.07 9.20 -9.95
C THR A 190 10.30 9.66 -8.51
N LYS A 191 9.52 10.64 -8.05
CA LYS A 191 9.59 11.16 -6.68
C LYS A 191 9.17 10.11 -5.65
N THR A 192 8.23 9.24 -6.00
CA THR A 192 7.79 8.15 -5.10
C THR A 192 8.87 7.11 -4.83
N ARG A 193 9.94 7.11 -5.64
CA ARG A 193 11.08 6.20 -5.48
C ARG A 193 12.35 6.77 -6.10
N SER A 194 12.91 7.76 -5.44
CA SER A 194 14.15 8.45 -5.85
C SER A 194 15.36 7.50 -5.95
N GLU A 195 15.37 6.44 -5.11
CA GLU A 195 16.46 5.47 -5.02
C GLU A 195 16.37 4.32 -6.04
N ALA A 196 15.36 4.29 -6.93
CA ALA A 196 15.15 3.14 -7.82
C ALA A 196 16.37 2.82 -8.69
N TRP A 197 17.06 3.82 -9.20
CA TRP A 197 18.28 3.62 -9.99
C TRP A 197 19.45 3.11 -9.16
N SER A 198 19.69 3.67 -7.98
CA SER A 198 20.74 3.20 -7.08
C SER A 198 20.46 1.79 -6.55
N ASP A 199 19.19 1.49 -6.25
CA ASP A 199 18.75 0.14 -5.84
C ASP A 199 19.05 -0.89 -6.94
N TRP A 200 18.71 -0.57 -8.20
CA TRP A 200 18.96 -1.47 -9.32
C TRP A 200 20.46 -1.63 -9.60
N LEU A 201 21.23 -0.54 -9.61
CA LEU A 201 22.68 -0.58 -9.81
C LEU A 201 23.35 -1.43 -8.73
N ALA A 202 23.02 -1.22 -7.47
CA ALA A 202 23.58 -2.00 -6.36
C ALA A 202 23.27 -3.49 -6.49
N ALA A 203 22.03 -3.85 -6.86
CA ALA A 203 21.62 -5.24 -7.02
C ALA A 203 22.21 -5.90 -8.27
N SER A 204 22.51 -5.13 -9.33
CA SER A 204 23.16 -5.63 -10.55
C SER A 204 24.71 -5.59 -10.50
N GLY A 205 25.31 -5.20 -9.37
CA GLY A 205 26.78 -5.12 -9.20
C GLY A 205 27.43 -3.88 -9.82
N GLY A 206 26.63 -2.85 -10.17
CA GLY A 206 27.12 -1.59 -10.73
C GLY A 206 27.38 -0.55 -9.65
N THR A 207 28.35 0.35 -9.91
CA THR A 207 28.75 1.43 -8.97
C THR A 207 28.75 2.82 -9.60
N MET A 208 28.13 2.98 -10.78
CA MET A 208 28.12 4.26 -11.49
C MET A 208 27.10 5.23 -10.90
N GLU A 209 27.40 6.52 -10.96
CA GLU A 209 26.43 7.58 -10.71
C GLU A 209 25.72 7.94 -12.01
N LEU A 210 24.39 8.02 -11.96
CA LEU A 210 23.56 8.41 -13.09
C LEU A 210 22.94 9.79 -12.82
N GLN A 211 23.08 10.68 -13.79
CA GLN A 211 22.42 11.98 -13.72
C GLN A 211 20.96 11.85 -14.16
N THR A 212 20.01 12.15 -13.26
CA THR A 212 18.59 12.22 -13.59
C THR A 212 18.32 13.45 -14.47
N HIS A 213 17.62 13.25 -15.57
CA HIS A 213 17.26 14.31 -16.52
C HIS A 213 15.86 14.86 -16.28
N GLU A 214 14.91 13.96 -15.94
CA GLU A 214 13.51 14.31 -15.63
C GLU A 214 12.98 13.46 -14.49
N THR A 215 12.12 14.06 -13.66
CA THR A 215 11.50 13.41 -12.52
C THR A 215 9.98 13.54 -12.58
N PHE A 216 9.28 12.43 -12.45
CA PHE A 216 7.83 12.33 -12.49
C PHE A 216 7.27 12.06 -11.08
N GLU A 217 6.03 12.45 -10.82
CA GLU A 217 5.39 12.25 -9.51
C GLU A 217 5.20 10.75 -9.18
N HIS A 218 4.76 9.96 -10.17
CA HIS A 218 4.38 8.57 -9.99
C HIS A 218 4.89 7.67 -11.11
N PHE A 219 4.99 6.37 -10.84
CA PHE A 219 5.41 5.37 -11.83
C PHE A 219 4.55 5.34 -13.10
N TYR A 220 3.24 5.56 -13.01
CA TYR A 220 2.41 5.55 -14.22
C TYR A 220 2.80 6.64 -15.23
N LEU A 221 3.21 7.83 -14.74
CA LEU A 221 3.73 8.90 -15.60
C LEU A 221 5.11 8.55 -16.14
N LEU A 222 5.98 8.01 -15.29
CA LEU A 222 7.32 7.56 -15.65
C LEU A 222 7.29 6.48 -16.73
N ILE A 223 6.44 5.48 -16.58
CA ILE A 223 6.26 4.40 -17.55
C ILE A 223 5.76 4.96 -18.87
N HIS A 224 4.76 5.85 -18.84
CA HIS A 224 4.25 6.48 -20.05
C HIS A 224 5.33 7.32 -20.77
N ALA A 225 6.15 8.05 -20.03
CA ALA A 225 7.28 8.79 -20.58
C ALA A 225 8.30 7.88 -21.28
N ALA A 226 8.62 6.72 -20.68
CA ALA A 226 9.48 5.72 -21.29
C ALA A 226 8.88 5.13 -22.58
N VAL A 227 7.57 4.83 -22.60
CA VAL A 227 6.83 4.38 -23.80
C VAL A 227 6.91 5.44 -24.90
N CYS A 228 6.78 6.73 -24.56
CA CYS A 228 6.91 7.85 -25.50
C CYS A 228 8.35 8.10 -25.98
N GLY A 229 9.35 7.37 -25.47
CA GLY A 229 10.73 7.45 -25.91
C GLY A 229 11.52 8.59 -25.29
N LEU A 230 11.11 9.10 -24.12
CA LEU A 230 11.83 10.19 -23.44
C LEU A 230 13.16 9.74 -22.84
N GLY A 231 13.32 8.44 -22.53
CA GLY A 231 14.55 7.93 -21.92
C GLY A 231 14.37 6.55 -21.27
N PHE A 232 15.33 6.20 -20.43
CA PHE A 232 15.29 4.99 -19.59
C PHE A 232 14.64 5.27 -18.24
N ALA A 233 13.82 4.34 -17.79
CA ALA A 233 13.19 4.35 -16.48
C ALA A 233 13.45 3.03 -15.74
N VAL A 234 13.86 3.07 -14.48
CA VAL A 234 13.81 1.88 -13.61
C VAL A 234 12.44 1.77 -13.00
N VAL A 235 11.79 0.64 -13.23
CA VAL A 235 10.40 0.39 -12.83
C VAL A 235 10.22 -1.02 -12.26
N PRO A 236 9.21 -1.24 -11.41
CA PRO A 236 8.80 -2.58 -11.02
C PRO A 236 8.31 -3.38 -12.23
N HIS A 237 8.84 -4.59 -12.41
CA HIS A 237 8.49 -5.49 -13.51
C HIS A 237 6.98 -5.69 -13.64
N MET A 238 6.29 -5.91 -12.51
CA MET A 238 4.85 -6.14 -12.49
C MET A 238 4.02 -5.01 -13.13
N LEU A 239 4.56 -3.78 -13.16
CA LEU A 239 3.87 -2.63 -13.74
C LEU A 239 4.05 -2.52 -15.25
N VAL A 240 4.96 -3.27 -15.85
CA VAL A 240 5.30 -3.15 -17.29
C VAL A 240 5.13 -4.45 -18.06
N ILE A 241 4.59 -5.51 -17.45
CA ILE A 241 4.39 -6.82 -18.11
C ILE A 241 3.65 -6.65 -19.44
N GLY A 242 2.51 -5.95 -19.44
CA GLY A 242 1.71 -5.74 -20.66
C GLY A 242 2.41 -4.89 -21.71
N ASP A 243 3.22 -3.92 -21.32
CA ASP A 243 3.97 -3.08 -22.25
C ASP A 243 5.20 -3.83 -22.82
N LEU A 244 5.81 -4.72 -22.05
CA LEU A 244 6.86 -5.64 -22.52
C LEU A 244 6.29 -6.67 -23.48
N ASP A 245 5.19 -7.33 -23.14
CA ASP A 245 4.54 -8.34 -23.97
C ASP A 245 4.04 -7.76 -25.29
N SER A 246 3.52 -6.53 -25.28
CA SER A 246 3.07 -5.83 -26.49
C SER A 246 4.19 -5.16 -27.28
N GLY A 247 5.44 -5.19 -26.80
CA GLY A 247 6.59 -4.56 -27.44
C GLY A 247 6.61 -3.03 -27.42
N LYS A 248 5.77 -2.38 -26.62
CA LYS A 248 5.83 -0.92 -26.40
C LYS A 248 7.06 -0.54 -25.61
N LEU A 249 7.48 -1.40 -24.67
CA LEU A 249 8.71 -1.29 -23.92
C LEU A 249 9.61 -2.50 -24.19
N VAL A 250 10.90 -2.29 -24.01
CA VAL A 250 11.93 -3.33 -23.98
C VAL A 250 12.77 -3.16 -22.71
N ALA A 251 13.27 -4.27 -22.20
CA ALA A 251 14.19 -4.32 -21.06
C ALA A 251 15.57 -4.79 -21.58
N PRO A 252 16.48 -3.88 -21.93
CA PRO A 252 17.79 -4.26 -22.46
C PRO A 252 18.73 -4.84 -21.40
N PHE A 253 18.38 -4.68 -20.13
CA PHE A 253 19.10 -5.20 -18.98
C PHE A 253 18.14 -5.98 -18.09
N GLU A 254 18.69 -6.90 -17.29
CA GLU A 254 17.91 -7.79 -16.45
C GLU A 254 17.15 -7.05 -15.34
N PHE A 255 15.96 -7.56 -15.02
CA PHE A 255 15.30 -7.23 -13.79
C PHE A 255 15.97 -7.96 -12.63
N VAL A 256 16.17 -7.27 -11.54
CA VAL A 256 16.81 -7.80 -10.32
C VAL A 256 15.87 -7.69 -9.12
N PRO A 257 16.00 -8.55 -8.09
CA PRO A 257 15.27 -8.37 -6.85
C PRO A 257 15.63 -7.02 -6.20
N GLY A 258 14.63 -6.18 -5.99
CA GLY A 258 14.79 -4.93 -5.27
C GLY A 258 14.73 -5.12 -3.76
N PRO A 259 15.05 -4.08 -2.97
CA PRO A 259 15.06 -4.16 -1.50
C PRO A 259 13.66 -4.13 -0.87
N ARG A 260 12.61 -3.95 -1.66
CA ARG A 260 11.24 -3.74 -1.17
C ARG A 260 10.34 -4.93 -1.46
N LYS A 261 9.36 -5.12 -0.57
CA LYS A 261 8.29 -6.10 -0.73
C LYS A 261 6.95 -5.41 -0.92
N LEU A 262 6.05 -6.06 -1.61
CA LEU A 262 4.63 -5.74 -1.58
C LEU A 262 3.96 -6.54 -0.47
N LEU A 263 3.19 -5.83 0.34
CA LEU A 263 2.45 -6.35 1.48
C LEU A 263 0.95 -6.13 1.26
N LEU A 264 0.15 -7.09 1.68
CA LEU A 264 -1.29 -6.91 1.86
C LEU A 264 -1.55 -6.60 3.33
N TRP A 265 -2.17 -5.46 3.59
CA TRP A 265 -2.70 -5.11 4.90
C TRP A 265 -4.19 -5.36 4.92
N ILE A 266 -4.66 -6.06 5.93
CA ILE A 266 -6.06 -6.42 6.09
C ILE A 266 -6.57 -5.79 7.38
N ALA A 267 -7.75 -5.18 7.32
CA ALA A 267 -8.43 -4.67 8.51
C ALA A 267 -8.66 -5.81 9.51
N PRO A 268 -8.26 -5.68 10.79
CA PRO A 268 -8.22 -6.80 11.74
C PRO A 268 -9.57 -7.45 11.93
N HIS A 269 -10.65 -6.68 11.91
CA HIS A 269 -12.01 -7.15 12.05
C HIS A 269 -12.54 -7.95 10.84
N LEU A 270 -11.87 -7.84 9.68
CA LEU A 270 -12.28 -8.51 8.45
C LEU A 270 -11.48 -9.79 8.14
N GLY A 271 -10.40 -10.07 8.87
CA GLY A 271 -9.45 -11.14 8.55
C GLY A 271 -10.07 -12.55 8.45
N MET A 272 -11.20 -12.79 9.13
CA MET A 272 -11.90 -14.09 9.09
C MET A 272 -13.00 -14.15 8.02
N ARG A 273 -13.29 -13.07 7.29
CA ARG A 273 -14.31 -13.07 6.23
C ARG A 273 -13.87 -13.91 5.04
N GLN A 274 -14.78 -14.71 4.52
CA GLN A 274 -14.51 -15.60 3.38
C GLN A 274 -14.14 -14.80 2.12
N GLU A 275 -14.73 -13.61 1.95
CA GLU A 275 -14.46 -12.71 0.82
C GLU A 275 -13.02 -12.18 0.89
N ILE A 276 -12.52 -11.84 2.08
CA ILE A 276 -11.13 -11.43 2.27
C ILE A 276 -10.17 -12.57 1.94
N GLN A 277 -10.45 -13.78 2.43
CA GLN A 277 -9.65 -14.96 2.16
C GLN A 277 -9.65 -15.34 0.67
N ALA A 278 -10.77 -15.13 -0.03
CA ALA A 278 -10.86 -15.33 -1.46
C ALA A 278 -9.99 -14.31 -2.21
N LEU A 279 -10.06 -13.03 -1.84
CA LEU A 279 -9.25 -11.97 -2.42
C LEU A 279 -7.75 -12.18 -2.14
N GLU A 280 -7.38 -12.57 -0.91
CA GLU A 280 -6.00 -12.89 -0.52
C GLU A 280 -5.43 -14.00 -1.41
N ARG A 281 -6.11 -15.14 -1.54
CA ARG A 281 -5.69 -16.27 -2.39
C ARG A 281 -5.56 -15.88 -3.86
N TRP A 282 -6.48 -15.07 -4.37
CA TRP A 282 -6.43 -14.62 -5.74
C TRP A 282 -5.23 -13.67 -5.96
N LEU A 283 -5.02 -12.70 -5.07
CA LEU A 283 -3.87 -11.79 -5.14
C LEU A 283 -2.55 -12.57 -5.10
N GLU A 284 -2.40 -13.54 -4.20
CA GLU A 284 -1.20 -14.38 -4.13
C GLU A 284 -0.95 -15.15 -5.44
N THR A 285 -2.01 -15.69 -6.03
CA THR A 285 -1.91 -16.45 -7.29
C THR A 285 -1.46 -15.56 -8.44
N GLU A 286 -2.07 -14.39 -8.60
CA GLU A 286 -1.74 -13.43 -9.65
C GLU A 286 -0.33 -12.82 -9.46
N MET A 287 0.08 -12.58 -8.21
CA MET A 287 1.43 -12.10 -7.90
C MET A 287 2.49 -13.17 -8.23
N ARG A 288 2.24 -14.44 -7.91
CA ARG A 288 3.15 -15.55 -8.30
C ARG A 288 3.27 -15.69 -9.81
N ALA A 289 2.15 -15.58 -10.53
CA ALA A 289 2.17 -15.61 -12.00
C ALA A 289 3.02 -14.46 -12.57
N SER A 290 2.89 -13.25 -11.99
CA SER A 290 3.69 -12.08 -12.36
C SER A 290 5.18 -12.27 -12.09
N LEU A 291 5.58 -12.98 -11.04
CA LEU A 291 6.99 -13.34 -10.78
C LEU A 291 7.53 -14.35 -11.78
N SER A 292 6.73 -15.34 -12.17
CA SER A 292 7.16 -16.37 -13.11
C SER A 292 7.48 -15.80 -14.50
N SER A 293 6.93 -14.65 -14.86
CA SER A 293 7.24 -13.97 -16.12
C SER A 293 8.62 -13.29 -16.09
N VAL A 294 9.11 -12.85 -14.92
CA VAL A 294 10.45 -12.26 -14.78
C VAL A 294 11.54 -13.29 -15.13
N THR A 295 11.41 -14.50 -14.56
CA THR A 295 12.42 -15.57 -14.78
C THR A 295 12.45 -16.06 -16.24
N LYS A 296 11.35 -15.98 -16.96
CA LYS A 296 11.28 -16.29 -18.39
C LYS A 296 11.90 -15.20 -19.25
N SER A 297 11.75 -13.93 -18.90
CA SER A 297 12.35 -12.80 -19.63
C SER A 297 13.87 -12.76 -19.50
N SER A 298 14.41 -13.20 -18.36
CA SER A 298 15.85 -13.28 -18.09
C SER A 298 16.56 -14.44 -18.83
N SER A 299 15.82 -15.44 -19.32
CA SER A 299 16.37 -16.61 -20.02
C SER A 299 16.24 -16.52 -21.55
N ALA A 300 15.62 -15.49 -22.09
CA ALA A 300 15.52 -15.28 -23.53
C ALA A 300 16.79 -14.62 -24.06
N GLU A 301 17.71 -15.42 -24.64
CA GLU A 301 18.86 -14.93 -25.40
C GLU A 301 18.42 -13.88 -26.45
N PRO A 302 19.24 -12.85 -26.71
CA PRO A 302 18.95 -11.88 -27.77
C PRO A 302 18.89 -12.61 -29.11
N ARG A 303 17.71 -12.67 -29.74
CA ARG A 303 17.56 -13.20 -31.09
C ARG A 303 18.38 -12.34 -32.04
N HIS A 304 19.59 -12.78 -32.31
CA HIS A 304 20.36 -12.31 -33.47
C HIS A 304 19.57 -12.66 -34.74
N SER A 305 18.85 -11.70 -35.31
CA SER A 305 18.31 -11.85 -36.65
C SER A 305 19.47 -11.84 -37.64
N SER A 306 19.96 -13.01 -37.99
CA SER A 306 20.80 -13.20 -39.17
C SER A 306 19.95 -12.94 -40.41
N ARG A 307 19.87 -11.69 -40.86
CA ARG A 307 19.49 -11.37 -42.25
C ARG A 307 20.63 -11.83 -43.16
N LYS A 308 20.53 -13.03 -43.70
CA LYS A 308 21.32 -13.43 -44.88
C LYS A 308 20.92 -12.49 -46.02
N ALA A 309 21.91 -11.77 -46.53
CA ALA A 309 21.85 -11.09 -47.81
C ALA A 309 21.70 -12.13 -48.93
N ARG A 310 20.80 -11.91 -49.84
CA ARG A 310 20.85 -12.26 -51.25
C ARG A 310 20.43 -11.04 -52.06
#